data_facc84c53dbfb7c14196cdc4bc88683d
#
_entry.id   facc84c53dbfb7c14196cdc4bc88683d
#
_cell.length_a   1.000
_cell.length_b   1.000
_cell.length_c   1.000
_cell.angle_alpha   90.00
_cell.angle_beta   90.00
_cell.angle_gamma   90.00
#
_symmetry.space_group_name_H-M   'P 1'
#
loop_
_entity.id
_entity.type
_entity.pdbx_description
1 polymer ?
#
loop_
_entity_poly.entity_id
_entity_poly.type
_entity_poly.pdbx_seq_one_letter_code
_entity_poly.pdbx_strand_id
1 'polypeptide(L)'
;MPLQLPKLIFGATTLGNLFVARSDQEKHDLIAQWFRHSELPVVIDSAGKYGAGLSLQVIGRELQSLGVAASDVIISNKLGWRRVPLRSPEPTFEPGAWIDIDHDAVQDISRDGILRCWQEGNELLGQYRASLLSVHDPDEYLAAAIDSDDRRRRLDDIVAAYQTLADLRDQGEATAIGVGAKDWRTIRELNQYCDFDWVMMANSFTIMNHPQELVLFIDQLASQDVAIINSALMHGGFLTGGDYCDYRPLDPAVAADAKKLKWRSDYFAACRDLDVDPFDVAVAFGLSHPAIRSVALSTSRPDRVEALVASVNRQFPVAVWDALKQRGLIDTDYRITAG
;
A
#
# COMPACT_ATOMS: atom_id res chain seq x y z
N MET A 1 8.06 -0.67 -22.40
CA MET A 1 8.21 0.68 -21.81
C MET A 1 7.92 0.53 -20.32
N PRO A 2 8.68 1.20 -19.43
CA PRO A 2 8.41 1.14 -18.00
C PRO A 2 6.97 1.58 -17.70
N LEU A 3 6.34 0.95 -16.70
CA LEU A 3 4.99 1.26 -16.26
C LEU A 3 4.91 2.72 -15.81
N GLN A 4 3.97 3.48 -16.38
CA GLN A 4 3.72 4.87 -16.01
C GLN A 4 2.53 4.94 -15.06
N LEU A 5 2.75 5.43 -13.84
CA LEU A 5 1.74 5.63 -12.82
C LEU A 5 1.74 7.11 -12.37
N PRO A 6 0.59 7.65 -11.96
CA PRO A 6 0.53 9.00 -11.38
C PRO A 6 1.28 9.06 -10.04
N LYS A 7 1.61 10.26 -9.58
CA LYS A 7 2.24 10.45 -8.26
C LYS A 7 1.38 9.91 -7.11
N LEU A 8 0.04 10.01 -7.23
CA LEU A 8 -0.90 9.55 -6.23
C LEU A 8 -1.67 8.32 -6.70
N ILE A 9 -1.69 7.30 -5.84
CA ILE A 9 -2.54 6.12 -5.94
C ILE A 9 -3.45 6.11 -4.69
N PHE A 10 -4.75 5.94 -4.88
CA PHE A 10 -5.69 5.89 -3.76
C PHE A 10 -5.74 4.49 -3.15
N GLY A 11 -5.33 4.36 -1.89
CA GLY A 11 -5.47 3.13 -1.13
C GLY A 11 -6.91 2.93 -0.65
N ALA A 12 -7.46 1.75 -0.87
CA ALA A 12 -8.88 1.44 -0.66
C ALA A 12 -9.17 0.60 0.60
N THR A 13 -8.27 0.52 1.57
CA THR A 13 -8.48 -0.23 2.82
C THR A 13 -9.73 0.23 3.59
N THR A 14 -10.00 1.55 3.59
CA THR A 14 -11.17 2.15 4.23
C THR A 14 -12.50 1.64 3.66
N LEU A 15 -12.54 1.32 2.35
CA LEU A 15 -13.73 0.76 1.70
C LEU A 15 -14.04 -0.66 2.17
N GLY A 16 -13.03 -1.39 2.69
CA GLY A 16 -13.14 -2.69 3.33
C GLY A 16 -13.44 -2.63 4.83
N ASN A 17 -13.79 -1.46 5.38
CA ASN A 17 -14.09 -1.27 6.80
C ASN A 17 -12.88 -1.50 7.73
N LEU A 18 -11.68 -1.09 7.34
CA LEU A 18 -10.51 -1.15 8.22
C LEU A 18 -10.73 -0.27 9.47
N PHE A 19 -10.69 -0.89 10.65
CA PHE A 19 -10.89 -0.35 12.00
C PHE A 19 -12.27 0.29 12.29
N VAL A 20 -13.01 0.70 11.27
CA VAL A 20 -14.31 1.36 11.43
C VAL A 20 -15.22 0.99 10.27
N ALA A 21 -16.41 0.49 10.59
CA ALA A 21 -17.45 0.32 9.58
C ALA A 21 -17.90 1.69 9.05
N ARG A 22 -17.90 1.84 7.73
CA ARG A 22 -18.35 3.04 7.04
C ARG A 22 -19.66 2.80 6.33
N SER A 23 -20.53 3.80 6.34
CA SER A 23 -21.77 3.77 5.57
C SER A 23 -21.49 3.77 4.06
N ASP A 24 -22.43 3.25 3.29
CA ASP A 24 -22.33 3.28 1.82
C ASP A 24 -22.23 4.71 1.29
N GLN A 25 -22.91 5.67 1.91
CA GLN A 25 -22.82 7.08 1.54
C GLN A 25 -21.42 7.65 1.74
N GLU A 26 -20.75 7.38 2.87
CA GLU A 26 -19.38 7.81 3.11
C GLU A 26 -18.41 7.22 2.08
N LYS A 27 -18.59 5.95 1.71
CA LYS A 27 -17.79 5.26 0.69
C LYS A 27 -18.02 5.86 -0.70
N HIS A 28 -19.30 6.12 -1.04
CA HIS A 28 -19.68 6.80 -2.27
C HIS A 28 -19.03 8.18 -2.38
N ASP A 29 -19.20 9.01 -1.33
CA ASP A 29 -18.65 10.36 -1.29
C ASP A 29 -17.12 10.36 -1.41
N LEU A 30 -16.46 9.40 -0.76
CA LEU A 30 -15.01 9.26 -0.82
C LEU A 30 -14.53 9.00 -2.26
N ILE A 31 -15.13 8.02 -2.95
CA ILE A 31 -14.77 7.69 -4.34
C ILE A 31 -15.11 8.86 -5.27
N ALA A 32 -16.25 9.52 -5.09
CA ALA A 32 -16.63 10.70 -5.88
C ALA A 32 -15.57 11.82 -5.77
N GLN A 33 -15.02 12.05 -4.56
CA GLN A 33 -13.96 13.05 -4.38
C GLN A 33 -12.65 12.65 -5.05
N TRP A 34 -12.30 11.35 -5.16
CA TRP A 34 -11.11 10.92 -5.90
C TRP A 34 -11.16 11.38 -7.36
N PHE A 35 -12.31 11.17 -8.03
CA PHE A 35 -12.50 11.59 -9.43
C PHE A 35 -12.66 13.09 -9.59
N ARG A 36 -13.18 13.78 -8.58
CA ARG A 36 -13.36 15.24 -8.60
C ARG A 36 -12.04 16.01 -8.55
N HIS A 37 -11.06 15.48 -7.79
CA HIS A 37 -9.84 16.21 -7.45
C HIS A 37 -8.58 15.67 -8.16
N SER A 38 -8.69 14.61 -8.97
CA SER A 38 -7.55 14.01 -9.66
C SER A 38 -7.69 14.06 -11.18
N GLU A 39 -6.55 14.04 -11.85
CA GLU A 39 -6.50 13.82 -13.30
C GLU A 39 -6.80 12.35 -13.62
N LEU A 40 -7.35 12.11 -14.80
CA LEU A 40 -7.67 10.75 -15.27
C LEU A 40 -6.47 10.12 -16.02
N PRO A 41 -6.29 8.83 -15.96
CA PRO A 41 -7.08 7.88 -15.15
C PRO A 41 -6.75 7.93 -13.65
N VAL A 42 -7.77 7.80 -12.81
CA VAL A 42 -7.58 7.61 -11.37
C VAL A 42 -7.05 6.21 -11.10
N VAL A 43 -6.02 6.08 -10.27
CA VAL A 43 -5.47 4.76 -9.87
C VAL A 43 -5.92 4.41 -8.46
N ILE A 44 -6.56 3.25 -8.33
CA ILE A 44 -7.09 2.72 -7.06
C ILE A 44 -6.37 1.42 -6.73
N ASP A 45 -5.74 1.37 -5.55
CA ASP A 45 -5.10 0.17 -5.03
C ASP A 45 -5.99 -0.55 -4.03
N SER A 46 -6.31 -1.82 -4.32
CA SER A 46 -7.16 -2.68 -3.50
C SER A 46 -6.58 -4.10 -3.36
N ALA A 47 -7.31 -4.96 -2.68
CA ALA A 47 -6.94 -6.35 -2.46
C ALA A 47 -8.15 -7.20 -2.09
N GLY A 48 -8.12 -8.48 -2.43
CA GLY A 48 -9.07 -9.46 -1.91
C GLY A 48 -9.07 -9.57 -0.38
N LYS A 49 -7.93 -9.29 0.28
CA LYS A 49 -7.80 -9.21 1.74
C LYS A 49 -8.64 -8.07 2.34
N TYR A 50 -8.80 -6.94 1.66
CA TYR A 50 -9.43 -5.75 2.23
C TYR A 50 -10.92 -5.95 2.47
N GLY A 51 -11.26 -6.25 3.75
CA GLY A 51 -12.60 -6.59 4.18
C GLY A 51 -13.10 -7.89 3.53
N ALA A 52 -12.22 -8.88 3.28
CA ALA A 52 -12.54 -10.12 2.59
C ALA A 52 -13.30 -9.88 1.27
N GLY A 53 -12.78 -8.97 0.44
CA GLY A 53 -13.34 -8.61 -0.86
C GLY A 53 -14.36 -7.46 -0.84
N LEU A 54 -14.80 -6.97 0.34
CA LEU A 54 -15.73 -5.85 0.44
C LEU A 54 -15.22 -4.60 -0.30
N SER A 55 -13.92 -4.29 -0.19
CA SER A 55 -13.33 -3.14 -0.88
C SER A 55 -13.51 -3.21 -2.39
N LEU A 56 -13.25 -4.36 -3.01
CA LEU A 56 -13.44 -4.56 -4.46
C LEU A 56 -14.91 -4.44 -4.87
N GLN A 57 -15.81 -5.02 -4.07
CA GLN A 57 -17.26 -4.93 -4.30
C GLN A 57 -17.76 -3.48 -4.25
N VAL A 58 -17.29 -2.70 -3.26
CA VAL A 58 -17.63 -1.27 -3.14
C VAL A 58 -17.05 -0.50 -4.33
N ILE A 59 -15.80 -0.72 -4.72
CA ILE A 59 -15.21 -0.06 -5.90
C ILE A 59 -16.08 -0.31 -7.13
N GLY A 60 -16.39 -1.55 -7.46
CA GLY A 60 -17.20 -1.89 -8.63
C GLY A 60 -18.59 -1.22 -8.62
N ARG A 61 -19.29 -1.29 -7.48
CA ARG A 61 -20.60 -0.68 -7.29
C ARG A 61 -20.57 0.85 -7.46
N GLU A 62 -19.64 1.51 -6.78
CA GLU A 62 -19.60 2.97 -6.76
C GLU A 62 -19.09 3.57 -8.06
N LEU A 63 -18.12 2.95 -8.71
CA LEU A 63 -17.70 3.36 -10.05
C LEU A 63 -18.86 3.28 -11.05
N GLN A 64 -19.67 2.22 -10.96
CA GLN A 64 -20.87 2.09 -11.81
C GLN A 64 -21.92 3.16 -11.46
N SER A 65 -22.16 3.41 -10.18
CA SER A 65 -23.12 4.44 -9.70
C SER A 65 -22.73 5.84 -10.16
N LEU A 66 -21.43 6.15 -10.16
CA LEU A 66 -20.87 7.42 -10.60
C LEU A 66 -20.75 7.53 -12.12
N GLY A 67 -21.03 6.46 -12.87
CA GLY A 67 -20.92 6.46 -14.33
C GLY A 67 -19.48 6.60 -14.84
N VAL A 68 -18.48 6.13 -14.08
CA VAL A 68 -17.08 6.22 -14.46
C VAL A 68 -16.79 5.30 -15.64
N ALA A 69 -16.17 5.81 -16.70
CA ALA A 69 -15.76 4.98 -17.82
C ALA A 69 -14.58 4.06 -17.41
N ALA A 70 -14.52 2.85 -17.95
CA ALA A 70 -13.42 1.92 -17.65
C ALA A 70 -12.04 2.46 -18.05
N SER A 71 -11.97 3.37 -19.04
CA SER A 71 -10.75 4.07 -19.44
C SER A 71 -10.26 5.10 -18.43
N ASP A 72 -11.12 5.55 -17.52
CA ASP A 72 -10.86 6.64 -16.58
C ASP A 72 -10.36 6.14 -15.22
N VAL A 73 -10.23 4.82 -15.09
CA VAL A 73 -9.76 4.17 -13.86
C VAL A 73 -8.78 3.04 -14.15
N ILE A 74 -7.72 2.96 -13.35
CA ILE A 74 -6.81 1.82 -13.27
C ILE A 74 -6.98 1.19 -11.90
N ILE A 75 -7.29 -0.10 -11.86
CA ILE A 75 -7.49 -0.82 -10.59
C ILE A 75 -6.33 -1.79 -10.39
N SER A 76 -5.67 -1.68 -9.22
CA SER A 76 -4.73 -2.64 -8.71
C SER A 76 -5.45 -3.60 -7.76
N ASN A 77 -5.27 -4.91 -7.96
CA ASN A 77 -5.77 -5.94 -7.05
C ASN A 77 -4.60 -6.84 -6.60
N LYS A 78 -4.36 -6.85 -5.29
CA LYS A 78 -3.39 -7.74 -4.68
C LYS A 78 -4.07 -9.09 -4.38
N LEU A 79 -3.55 -10.16 -4.97
CA LEU A 79 -4.06 -11.52 -4.96
C LEU A 79 -3.36 -12.37 -3.89
N GLY A 80 -3.89 -13.56 -3.61
CA GLY A 80 -3.33 -14.49 -2.62
C GLY A 80 -4.10 -14.54 -1.31
N TRP A 81 -5.20 -13.81 -1.21
CA TRP A 81 -6.16 -13.90 -0.11
C TRP A 81 -7.55 -14.20 -0.69
N ARG A 82 -8.03 -15.39 -0.42
CA ARG A 82 -9.29 -15.91 -0.95
C ARG A 82 -10.42 -15.70 0.05
N ARG A 83 -11.55 -15.20 -0.43
CA ARG A 83 -12.79 -15.07 0.33
C ARG A 83 -13.34 -16.42 0.73
N VAL A 84 -13.78 -16.57 1.98
CA VAL A 84 -14.46 -17.76 2.50
C VAL A 84 -15.63 -17.34 3.39
N PRO A 85 -16.62 -18.23 3.64
CA PRO A 85 -17.73 -17.93 4.55
C PRO A 85 -17.21 -17.60 5.96
N LEU A 86 -17.71 -16.51 6.56
CA LEU A 86 -17.47 -16.20 7.97
C LEU A 86 -18.20 -17.23 8.84
N ARG A 87 -17.44 -17.97 9.68
CA ARG A 87 -17.97 -19.03 10.56
C ARG A 87 -17.77 -18.73 12.05
N SER A 88 -17.19 -17.60 12.37
CA SER A 88 -16.90 -17.10 13.71
C SER A 88 -17.56 -15.74 13.90
N PRO A 89 -17.72 -15.23 15.14
CA PRO A 89 -18.27 -13.90 15.40
C PRO A 89 -17.45 -12.77 14.76
N GLU A 90 -16.16 -13.01 14.53
CA GLU A 90 -15.21 -12.05 13.92
C GLU A 90 -14.35 -12.77 12.88
N PRO A 91 -13.81 -12.04 11.90
CA PRO A 91 -12.85 -12.59 10.94
C PRO A 91 -11.64 -13.19 11.62
N THR A 92 -11.12 -14.29 11.07
CA THR A 92 -9.96 -14.98 11.64
C THR A 92 -8.63 -14.40 11.16
N PHE A 93 -8.64 -13.66 10.04
CA PHE A 93 -7.48 -12.91 9.55
C PHE A 93 -7.46 -11.49 10.15
N GLU A 94 -6.30 -11.04 10.60
CA GLU A 94 -6.09 -9.72 11.21
C GLU A 94 -7.18 -9.38 12.27
N PRO A 95 -7.27 -10.13 13.39
CA PRO A 95 -8.34 -9.96 14.38
C PRO A 95 -8.49 -8.52 14.85
N GLY A 96 -9.73 -8.01 14.87
CA GLY A 96 -10.06 -6.65 15.29
C GLY A 96 -9.75 -5.56 14.26
N ALA A 97 -9.20 -5.89 13.10
CA ALA A 97 -8.89 -4.90 12.07
C ALA A 97 -10.08 -4.64 11.12
N TRP A 98 -10.85 -5.68 10.75
CA TRP A 98 -11.92 -5.58 9.76
C TRP A 98 -13.28 -5.65 10.46
N ILE A 99 -14.07 -4.58 10.34
CA ILE A 99 -15.30 -4.39 11.12
C ILE A 99 -16.52 -4.56 10.21
N ASP A 100 -17.52 -5.30 10.71
CA ASP A 100 -18.80 -5.47 10.02
C ASP A 100 -18.63 -5.95 8.58
N ILE A 101 -18.01 -7.12 8.43
CA ILE A 101 -17.82 -7.80 7.16
C ILE A 101 -18.50 -9.18 7.18
N ASP A 102 -19.05 -9.60 6.03
CA ASP A 102 -19.85 -10.83 5.91
C ASP A 102 -19.02 -12.09 5.65
N HIS A 103 -17.73 -11.93 5.37
CA HIS A 103 -16.86 -13.02 4.94
C HIS A 103 -15.53 -12.99 5.72
N ASP A 104 -14.91 -14.15 5.74
CA ASP A 104 -13.53 -14.32 6.19
C ASP A 104 -12.60 -14.44 4.99
N ALA A 105 -11.29 -14.37 5.22
CA ALA A 105 -10.29 -14.56 4.19
C ALA A 105 -9.20 -15.53 4.63
N VAL A 106 -8.74 -16.36 3.70
CA VAL A 106 -7.61 -17.27 3.92
C VAL A 106 -6.53 -17.01 2.89
N GLN A 107 -5.27 -17.07 3.34
CA GLN A 107 -4.15 -16.90 2.45
C GLN A 107 -3.98 -18.15 1.57
N ASP A 108 -3.94 -17.96 0.25
CA ASP A 108 -3.80 -19.02 -0.75
C ASP A 108 -2.90 -18.51 -1.90
N ILE A 109 -1.58 -18.50 -1.63
CA ILE A 109 -0.55 -18.13 -2.60
C ILE A 109 -0.09 -19.41 -3.30
N SER A 110 -0.92 -19.92 -4.19
CA SER A 110 -0.63 -21.04 -5.07
C SER A 110 -1.08 -20.67 -6.48
N ARG A 111 -0.69 -21.46 -7.48
CA ARG A 111 -1.16 -21.28 -8.87
C ARG A 111 -2.69 -21.17 -8.92
N ASP A 112 -3.37 -22.14 -8.35
CA ASP A 112 -4.85 -22.19 -8.34
C ASP A 112 -5.48 -21.12 -7.45
N GLY A 113 -4.80 -20.78 -6.33
CA GLY A 113 -5.22 -19.73 -5.43
C GLY A 113 -5.21 -18.36 -6.11
N ILE A 114 -4.15 -18.05 -6.84
CA ILE A 114 -4.03 -16.80 -7.61
C ILE A 114 -5.12 -16.71 -8.68
N LEU A 115 -5.38 -17.78 -9.45
CA LEU A 115 -6.46 -17.77 -10.45
C LEU A 115 -7.83 -17.55 -9.83
N ARG A 116 -8.11 -18.21 -8.69
CA ARG A 116 -9.37 -17.99 -7.97
C ARG A 116 -9.50 -16.57 -7.44
N CYS A 117 -8.45 -16.03 -6.84
CA CYS A 117 -8.46 -14.64 -6.35
C CYS A 117 -8.63 -13.62 -7.48
N TRP A 118 -8.05 -13.88 -8.66
CA TRP A 118 -8.23 -13.04 -9.85
C TRP A 118 -9.68 -13.09 -10.36
N GLN A 119 -10.25 -14.29 -10.50
CA GLN A 119 -11.65 -14.47 -10.93
C GLN A 119 -12.63 -13.82 -9.95
N GLU A 120 -12.51 -14.14 -8.66
CA GLU A 120 -13.34 -13.58 -7.59
C GLU A 120 -13.23 -12.05 -7.53
N GLY A 121 -12.01 -11.50 -7.64
CA GLY A 121 -11.81 -10.05 -7.63
C GLY A 121 -12.50 -9.37 -8.82
N ASN A 122 -12.44 -9.95 -10.02
CA ASN A 122 -13.13 -9.45 -11.20
C ASN A 122 -14.66 -9.58 -11.11
N GLU A 123 -15.17 -10.64 -10.47
CA GLU A 123 -16.61 -10.78 -10.19
C GLU A 123 -17.09 -9.68 -9.22
N LEU A 124 -16.32 -9.39 -8.18
CA LEU A 124 -16.64 -8.34 -7.20
C LEU A 124 -16.61 -6.94 -7.82
N LEU A 125 -15.69 -6.69 -8.75
CA LEU A 125 -15.60 -5.43 -9.50
C LEU A 125 -16.71 -5.24 -10.55
N GLY A 126 -17.49 -6.28 -10.87
CA GLY A 126 -18.61 -6.24 -11.80
C GLY A 126 -18.19 -5.98 -13.25
N GLN A 127 -18.49 -4.81 -13.79
CA GLN A 127 -18.10 -4.46 -15.17
C GLN A 127 -16.66 -3.99 -15.31
N TYR A 128 -15.98 -3.68 -14.22
CA TYR A 128 -14.58 -3.24 -14.21
C TYR A 128 -13.63 -4.44 -14.07
N ARG A 129 -12.35 -4.21 -14.40
CA ARG A 129 -11.30 -5.22 -14.30
C ARG A 129 -10.07 -4.63 -13.63
N ALA A 130 -9.41 -5.41 -12.79
CA ALA A 130 -8.11 -5.06 -12.28
C ALA A 130 -7.05 -5.28 -13.37
N SER A 131 -6.33 -4.23 -13.74
CA SER A 131 -5.27 -4.28 -14.75
C SER A 131 -3.86 -4.36 -14.16
N LEU A 132 -3.68 -4.00 -12.89
CA LEU A 132 -2.45 -4.20 -12.14
C LEU A 132 -2.66 -5.34 -11.15
N LEU A 133 -1.92 -6.43 -11.31
CA LEU A 133 -2.03 -7.60 -10.44
C LEU A 133 -0.76 -7.80 -9.63
N SER A 134 -0.88 -8.26 -8.39
CA SER A 134 0.28 -8.58 -7.56
C SER A 134 -0.01 -9.71 -6.58
N VAL A 135 1.05 -10.32 -6.03
CA VAL A 135 0.93 -11.15 -4.84
C VAL A 135 0.93 -10.25 -3.61
N HIS A 136 0.01 -10.50 -2.67
CA HIS A 136 -0.20 -9.75 -1.43
C HIS A 136 0.44 -10.45 -0.24
N ASP A 137 1.26 -9.71 0.51
CA ASP A 137 1.90 -10.15 1.75
C ASP A 137 2.66 -11.49 1.62
N PRO A 138 3.51 -11.69 0.60
CA PRO A 138 4.33 -12.91 0.50
C PRO A 138 5.31 -13.02 1.67
N ASP A 139 5.67 -11.92 2.31
CA ASP A 139 6.46 -11.85 3.52
C ASP A 139 5.74 -12.52 4.71
N GLU A 140 4.45 -12.26 4.91
CA GLU A 140 3.63 -12.94 5.92
C GLU A 140 3.52 -14.44 5.62
N TYR A 141 3.35 -14.79 4.34
CA TYR A 141 3.29 -16.19 3.92
C TYR A 141 4.58 -16.95 4.22
N LEU A 142 5.74 -16.37 3.91
CA LEU A 142 7.04 -16.98 4.22
C LEU A 142 7.33 -17.01 5.72
N ALA A 143 6.95 -15.96 6.46
CA ALA A 143 7.16 -15.88 7.91
C ALA A 143 6.32 -16.89 8.70
N ALA A 144 5.20 -17.36 8.15
CA ALA A 144 4.36 -18.40 8.74
C ALA A 144 4.90 -19.82 8.56
N ALA A 145 6.06 -20.00 7.93
CA ALA A 145 6.70 -21.31 7.76
C ALA A 145 7.12 -21.90 9.12
N ILE A 146 6.84 -23.20 9.29
CA ILE A 146 7.14 -23.93 10.53
C ILE A 146 8.58 -24.48 10.60
N ASP A 147 9.21 -24.67 9.43
CA ASP A 147 10.59 -25.11 9.27
C ASP A 147 11.16 -24.69 7.91
N SER A 148 12.41 -25.09 7.63
CA SER A 148 13.11 -24.74 6.38
C SER A 148 12.48 -25.39 5.15
N ASP A 149 11.93 -26.60 5.27
CA ASP A 149 11.34 -27.31 4.15
C ASP A 149 9.97 -26.74 3.82
N ASP A 150 9.19 -26.34 4.83
CA ASP A 150 7.96 -25.60 4.64
C ASP A 150 8.22 -24.21 4.01
N ARG A 151 9.27 -23.51 4.46
CA ARG A 151 9.65 -22.22 3.83
C ARG A 151 10.02 -22.37 2.37
N ARG A 152 10.71 -23.43 2.02
CA ARG A 152 11.08 -23.74 0.63
C ARG A 152 9.82 -24.00 -0.21
N ARG A 153 8.89 -24.85 0.28
CA ARG A 153 7.61 -25.11 -0.41
C ARG A 153 6.82 -23.82 -0.63
N ARG A 154 6.76 -22.94 0.39
CA ARG A 154 6.07 -21.64 0.26
C ARG A 154 6.73 -20.71 -0.75
N LEU A 155 8.07 -20.74 -0.84
CA LEU A 155 8.78 -20.01 -1.87
C LEU A 155 8.45 -20.55 -3.27
N ASP A 156 8.40 -21.88 -3.43
CA ASP A 156 8.01 -22.53 -4.69
C ASP A 156 6.56 -22.18 -5.07
N ASP A 157 5.64 -22.12 -4.09
CA ASP A 157 4.27 -21.65 -4.29
C ASP A 157 4.22 -20.21 -4.82
N ILE A 158 5.01 -19.30 -4.22
CA ILE A 158 5.11 -17.91 -4.69
C ILE A 158 5.65 -17.84 -6.13
N VAL A 159 6.68 -18.60 -6.45
CA VAL A 159 7.23 -18.66 -7.81
C VAL A 159 6.17 -19.16 -8.80
N ALA A 160 5.42 -20.20 -8.45
CA ALA A 160 4.31 -20.70 -9.26
C ALA A 160 3.18 -19.68 -9.42
N ALA A 161 2.89 -18.89 -8.37
CA ALA A 161 1.95 -17.78 -8.42
C ALA A 161 2.40 -16.71 -9.43
N TYR A 162 3.68 -16.36 -9.46
CA TYR A 162 4.21 -15.39 -10.43
C TYR A 162 4.23 -15.91 -11.87
N GLN A 163 4.44 -17.21 -12.08
CA GLN A 163 4.24 -17.82 -13.40
C GLN A 163 2.80 -17.64 -13.87
N THR A 164 1.82 -17.82 -12.96
CA THR A 164 0.40 -17.60 -13.28
C THR A 164 0.10 -16.13 -13.59
N LEU A 165 0.69 -15.19 -12.84
CA LEU A 165 0.54 -13.76 -13.11
C LEU A 165 1.15 -13.38 -14.47
N ALA A 166 2.30 -13.95 -14.83
CA ALA A 166 2.93 -13.75 -16.13
C ALA A 166 2.04 -14.30 -17.27
N ASP A 167 1.45 -15.49 -17.09
CA ASP A 167 0.49 -16.06 -18.04
C ASP A 167 -0.72 -15.12 -18.24
N LEU A 168 -1.28 -14.53 -17.17
CA LEU A 168 -2.38 -13.56 -17.25
C LEU A 168 -1.96 -12.27 -17.98
N ARG A 169 -0.76 -11.77 -17.72
CA ARG A 169 -0.22 -10.60 -18.43
C ARG A 169 -0.03 -10.90 -19.92
N ASP A 170 0.55 -12.04 -20.27
CA ASP A 170 0.81 -12.43 -21.64
C ASP A 170 -0.50 -12.69 -22.45
N GLN A 171 -1.58 -13.06 -21.76
CA GLN A 171 -2.93 -13.18 -22.32
C GLN A 171 -3.65 -11.83 -22.45
N GLY A 172 -3.07 -10.74 -21.92
CA GLY A 172 -3.68 -9.41 -21.94
C GLY A 172 -4.73 -9.17 -20.84
N GLU A 173 -4.85 -10.09 -19.87
CA GLU A 173 -5.75 -9.96 -18.71
C GLU A 173 -5.20 -9.03 -17.64
N ALA A 174 -3.90 -8.78 -17.65
CA ALA A 174 -3.23 -7.77 -16.83
C ALA A 174 -2.31 -6.90 -17.69
N THR A 175 -2.20 -5.62 -17.34
CA THR A 175 -1.24 -4.71 -17.98
C THR A 175 0.15 -4.87 -17.36
N ALA A 176 0.22 -5.10 -16.05
CA ALA A 176 1.47 -5.23 -15.32
C ALA A 176 1.29 -6.09 -14.07
N ILE A 177 2.36 -6.77 -13.67
CA ILE A 177 2.41 -7.64 -12.50
C ILE A 177 3.43 -7.13 -11.48
N GLY A 178 3.14 -7.31 -10.20
CA GLY A 178 3.99 -6.78 -9.15
C GLY A 178 3.89 -7.52 -7.83
N VAL A 179 4.41 -6.88 -6.77
CA VAL A 179 4.37 -7.38 -5.40
C VAL A 179 3.97 -6.27 -4.43
N GLY A 180 3.15 -6.60 -3.43
CA GLY A 180 2.87 -5.72 -2.30
C GLY A 180 3.28 -6.39 -0.98
N ALA A 181 4.25 -5.83 -0.26
CA ALA A 181 4.77 -6.39 0.99
C ALA A 181 5.20 -5.31 1.98
N LYS A 182 5.23 -5.67 3.27
CA LYS A 182 5.71 -4.83 4.38
C LYS A 182 7.21 -4.98 4.58
N ASP A 183 7.75 -6.19 4.39
CA ASP A 183 9.19 -6.43 4.46
C ASP A 183 9.83 -6.36 3.06
N TRP A 184 10.50 -5.25 2.79
CA TRP A 184 11.24 -5.04 1.55
C TRP A 184 12.37 -6.07 1.33
N ARG A 185 12.86 -6.73 2.38
CA ARG A 185 13.88 -7.78 2.25
C ARG A 185 13.30 -9.01 1.57
N THR A 186 12.04 -9.31 1.84
CA THR A 186 11.31 -10.35 1.11
C THR A 186 11.14 -9.98 -0.36
N ILE A 187 10.80 -8.73 -0.68
CA ILE A 187 10.76 -8.27 -2.08
C ILE A 187 12.12 -8.47 -2.76
N ARG A 188 13.22 -8.12 -2.06
CA ARG A 188 14.59 -8.29 -2.57
C ARG A 188 14.95 -9.78 -2.79
N GLU A 189 14.51 -10.67 -1.90
CA GLU A 189 14.69 -12.12 -2.07
C GLU A 189 13.91 -12.62 -3.30
N LEU A 190 12.62 -12.25 -3.40
CA LEU A 190 11.76 -12.69 -4.49
C LEU A 190 12.20 -12.14 -5.85
N ASN A 191 12.81 -10.96 -5.91
CA ASN A 191 13.37 -10.38 -7.14
C ASN A 191 14.53 -11.21 -7.75
N GLN A 192 15.00 -12.24 -7.05
CA GLN A 192 15.96 -13.21 -7.58
C GLN A 192 15.29 -14.36 -8.35
N TYR A 193 13.99 -14.55 -8.18
CA TYR A 193 13.21 -15.66 -8.71
C TYR A 193 12.04 -15.22 -9.60
N CYS A 194 11.58 -13.98 -9.45
CA CYS A 194 10.37 -13.46 -10.09
C CYS A 194 10.66 -12.10 -10.74
N ASP A 195 10.09 -11.88 -11.92
CA ASP A 195 10.15 -10.59 -12.61
C ASP A 195 8.95 -9.74 -12.17
N PHE A 196 9.23 -8.48 -11.82
CA PHE A 196 8.23 -7.49 -11.43
C PHE A 196 8.22 -6.34 -12.43
N ASP A 197 7.04 -5.92 -12.89
CA ASP A 197 6.86 -4.65 -13.58
C ASP A 197 6.78 -3.50 -12.54
N TRP A 198 6.32 -3.82 -11.32
CA TRP A 198 6.21 -2.86 -10.22
C TRP A 198 6.30 -3.52 -8.84
N VAL A 199 6.71 -2.73 -7.85
CA VAL A 199 6.71 -3.13 -6.44
C VAL A 199 6.00 -2.09 -5.60
N MET A 200 5.26 -2.53 -4.57
CA MET A 200 4.70 -1.68 -3.53
C MET A 200 5.33 -2.02 -2.20
N MET A 201 6.07 -1.07 -1.63
CA MET A 201 6.71 -1.21 -0.32
C MET A 201 5.89 -0.48 0.73
N ALA A 202 5.33 -1.21 1.70
CA ALA A 202 4.58 -0.62 2.80
C ALA A 202 5.48 -0.43 4.02
N ASN A 203 5.35 0.72 4.73
CA ASN A 203 6.07 1.05 5.98
C ASN A 203 7.61 1.00 5.88
N SER A 204 8.16 0.82 4.70
CA SER A 204 9.58 0.52 4.51
C SER A 204 10.44 1.76 4.28
N PHE A 205 10.04 2.62 3.32
CA PHE A 205 10.71 3.87 3.02
C PHE A 205 9.86 5.05 3.50
N THR A 206 10.10 5.49 4.72
CA THR A 206 9.37 6.59 5.36
C THR A 206 10.35 7.54 6.03
N ILE A 207 9.89 8.75 6.38
CA ILE A 207 10.74 9.70 7.11
C ILE A 207 11.24 9.15 8.45
N MET A 208 10.49 8.23 9.07
CA MET A 208 10.87 7.56 10.32
C MET A 208 11.80 6.35 10.09
N ASN A 209 11.76 5.73 8.90
CA ASN A 209 12.50 4.51 8.57
C ASN A 209 12.96 4.54 7.11
N HIS A 210 14.27 4.67 6.87
CA HIS A 210 14.88 4.72 5.53
C HIS A 210 16.32 4.20 5.54
N PRO A 211 16.54 2.91 5.91
CA PRO A 211 17.89 2.38 6.04
C PRO A 211 18.62 2.39 4.69
N GLN A 212 19.92 2.63 4.72
CA GLN A 212 20.79 2.74 3.53
C GLN A 212 20.69 1.51 2.61
N GLU A 213 20.54 0.31 3.20
CA GLU A 213 20.37 -0.93 2.41
C GLU A 213 19.08 -0.92 1.55
N LEU A 214 18.02 -0.30 2.06
CA LEU A 214 16.78 -0.14 1.30
C LEU A 214 16.97 0.87 0.17
N VAL A 215 17.68 1.98 0.43
CA VAL A 215 17.99 2.98 -0.61
C VAL A 215 18.75 2.33 -1.77
N LEU A 216 19.76 1.52 -1.47
CA LEU A 216 20.51 0.77 -2.49
C LEU A 216 19.63 -0.24 -3.26
N PHE A 217 18.66 -0.87 -2.59
CA PHE A 217 17.73 -1.76 -3.24
C PHE A 217 16.73 -1.01 -4.14
N ILE A 218 16.31 0.20 -3.75
CA ILE A 218 15.49 1.08 -4.60
C ILE A 218 16.24 1.45 -5.88
N ASP A 219 17.55 1.80 -5.77
CA ASP A 219 18.39 2.05 -6.94
C ASP A 219 18.53 0.82 -7.85
N GLN A 220 18.66 -0.38 -7.26
CA GLN A 220 18.70 -1.64 -8.01
C GLN A 220 17.41 -1.87 -8.80
N LEU A 221 16.23 -1.72 -8.17
CA LEU A 221 14.94 -1.86 -8.85
C LEU A 221 14.79 -0.84 -9.99
N ALA A 222 15.21 0.40 -9.76
CA ALA A 222 15.21 1.43 -10.80
C ALA A 222 16.07 1.05 -12.01
N SER A 223 17.23 0.42 -11.78
CA SER A 223 18.11 -0.06 -12.86
C SER A 223 17.52 -1.23 -13.67
N GLN A 224 16.49 -1.88 -13.15
CA GLN A 224 15.72 -2.95 -13.78
C GLN A 224 14.43 -2.45 -14.44
N ASP A 225 14.20 -1.13 -14.49
CA ASP A 225 12.97 -0.50 -14.98
C ASP A 225 11.71 -0.88 -14.19
N VAL A 226 11.84 -1.35 -12.94
CA VAL A 226 10.74 -1.69 -12.05
C VAL A 226 10.13 -0.41 -11.47
N ALA A 227 8.83 -0.21 -11.64
CA ALA A 227 8.11 0.93 -11.05
C ALA A 227 7.98 0.75 -9.53
N ILE A 228 8.24 1.81 -8.76
CA ILE A 228 8.22 1.74 -7.30
C ILE A 228 7.07 2.59 -6.77
N ILE A 229 6.16 1.93 -6.04
CA ILE A 229 5.06 2.55 -5.30
C ILE A 229 5.43 2.49 -3.82
N ASN A 230 5.55 3.65 -3.19
CA ASN A 230 5.77 3.74 -1.76
C ASN A 230 4.42 3.87 -1.03
N SER A 231 4.20 3.11 0.01
CA SER A 231 2.89 3.07 0.69
C SER A 231 3.01 3.03 2.21
N ALA A 232 1.88 3.27 2.87
CA ALA A 232 1.77 3.28 4.33
C ALA A 232 2.74 4.26 5.02
N LEU A 233 3.02 5.39 4.38
CA LEU A 233 3.96 6.42 4.83
C LEU A 233 3.69 6.92 6.24
N MET A 234 2.44 6.89 6.66
CA MET A 234 1.97 7.41 7.95
C MET A 234 1.97 6.35 9.06
N HIS A 235 2.46 5.13 8.79
CA HIS A 235 2.48 4.03 9.77
C HIS A 235 1.12 3.80 10.45
N GLY A 236 0.03 3.68 9.64
CA GLY A 236 -1.32 3.49 10.17
C GLY A 236 -1.93 4.74 10.81
N GLY A 237 -1.44 5.93 10.45
CA GLY A 237 -1.87 7.20 11.01
C GLY A 237 -0.99 7.71 12.17
N PHE A 238 0.05 6.96 12.56
CA PHE A 238 0.94 7.34 13.64
C PHE A 238 1.60 8.71 13.41
N LEU A 239 2.07 8.98 12.20
CA LEU A 239 2.70 10.25 11.85
C LEU A 239 1.71 11.41 11.64
N THR A 240 0.41 11.17 11.79
CA THR A 240 -0.64 12.19 11.79
C THR A 240 -1.32 12.37 13.15
N GLY A 241 -0.76 11.74 14.20
CA GLY A 241 -1.24 11.87 15.58
C GLY A 241 -2.16 10.72 16.03
N GLY A 242 -2.37 9.69 15.21
CA GLY A 242 -3.13 8.51 15.58
C GLY A 242 -2.46 7.66 16.68
N ASP A 243 -3.24 6.85 17.36
CA ASP A 243 -2.78 6.01 18.47
C ASP A 243 -2.11 4.71 18.01
N TYR A 244 -2.34 4.32 16.76
CA TYR A 244 -1.80 3.08 16.17
C TYR A 244 -0.52 3.35 15.37
N CYS A 245 0.45 2.46 15.51
CA CYS A 245 1.62 2.39 14.64
C CYS A 245 1.67 0.98 14.03
N ASP A 246 1.60 0.91 12.69
CA ASP A 246 1.64 -0.36 11.97
C ASP A 246 0.64 -1.40 12.54
N TYR A 247 -0.64 -1.00 12.64
CA TYR A 247 -1.79 -1.81 13.07
C TYR A 247 -1.86 -2.16 14.57
N ARG A 248 -0.98 -1.65 15.43
CA ARG A 248 -1.07 -1.85 16.88
C ARG A 248 -0.85 -0.56 17.66
N PRO A 249 -1.44 -0.42 18.85
CA PRO A 249 -1.08 0.65 19.77
C PRO A 249 0.36 0.44 20.27
N LEU A 250 1.05 1.56 20.56
CA LEU A 250 2.38 1.51 21.17
C LEU A 250 2.28 1.53 22.70
N ASP A 251 3.11 0.72 23.36
CA ASP A 251 3.23 0.69 24.81
C ASP A 251 4.48 1.48 25.25
N PRO A 252 4.34 2.61 25.96
CA PRO A 252 5.48 3.40 26.41
C PRO A 252 6.39 2.67 27.41
N ALA A 253 5.93 1.56 28.02
CA ALA A 253 6.77 0.72 28.89
C ALA A 253 7.75 -0.16 28.09
N VAL A 254 7.48 -0.37 26.79
CA VAL A 254 8.37 -1.10 25.88
C VAL A 254 9.39 -0.14 25.28
N ALA A 255 10.69 -0.39 25.49
CA ALA A 255 11.76 0.53 25.07
C ALA A 255 11.74 0.89 23.58
N ALA A 256 11.43 -0.08 22.70
CA ALA A 256 11.33 0.17 21.26
C ALA A 256 10.13 1.09 20.91
N ASP A 257 9.00 0.93 21.58
CA ASP A 257 7.82 1.74 21.39
C ASP A 257 8.00 3.15 21.97
N ALA A 258 8.60 3.25 23.16
CA ALA A 258 8.97 4.54 23.77
C ALA A 258 9.88 5.36 22.83
N LYS A 259 10.82 4.70 22.13
CA LYS A 259 11.69 5.35 21.14
C LYS A 259 10.88 5.92 19.95
N LYS A 260 9.91 5.15 19.44
CA LYS A 260 9.02 5.62 18.35
C LYS A 260 8.15 6.80 18.80
N LEU A 261 7.57 6.72 20.01
CA LEU A 261 6.75 7.81 20.58
C LEU A 261 7.56 9.10 20.76
N LYS A 262 8.80 8.97 21.28
CA LYS A 262 9.71 10.11 21.39
C LYS A 262 10.05 10.68 20.03
N TRP A 263 10.42 9.86 19.06
CA TRP A 263 10.74 10.30 17.70
C TRP A 263 9.56 11.09 17.10
N ARG A 264 8.32 10.59 17.24
CA ARG A 264 7.12 11.31 16.77
C ARG A 264 6.94 12.66 17.45
N SER A 265 7.15 12.72 18.78
CA SER A 265 7.06 13.98 19.53
C SER A 265 8.07 15.01 19.04
N ASP A 266 9.32 14.58 18.82
CA ASP A 266 10.41 15.42 18.30
C ASP A 266 10.12 15.88 16.87
N TYR A 267 9.58 14.99 16.02
CA TYR A 267 9.16 15.30 14.66
C TYR A 267 8.05 16.36 14.61
N PHE A 268 7.02 16.21 15.41
CA PHE A 268 5.94 17.22 15.49
C PHE A 268 6.43 18.56 16.05
N ALA A 269 7.34 18.54 17.01
CA ALA A 269 7.98 19.76 17.52
C ALA A 269 8.78 20.44 16.42
N ALA A 270 9.58 19.68 15.66
CA ALA A 270 10.37 20.21 14.54
C ALA A 270 9.47 20.82 13.45
N CYS A 271 8.38 20.14 13.07
CA CYS A 271 7.44 20.66 12.07
C CYS A 271 6.75 21.96 12.54
N ARG A 272 6.36 22.06 13.82
CA ARG A 272 5.82 23.31 14.37
C ARG A 272 6.84 24.46 14.33
N ASP A 273 8.09 24.21 14.72
CA ASP A 273 9.14 25.23 14.72
C ASP A 273 9.47 25.73 13.31
N LEU A 274 9.30 24.88 12.30
CA LEU A 274 9.55 25.17 10.89
C LEU A 274 8.28 25.68 10.15
N ASP A 275 7.15 25.78 10.83
CA ASP A 275 5.84 26.15 10.25
C ASP A 275 5.45 25.31 9.03
N VAL A 276 5.60 23.98 9.15
CA VAL A 276 5.25 23.00 8.11
C VAL A 276 4.30 21.93 8.65
N ASP A 277 3.44 21.41 7.77
CA ASP A 277 2.53 20.30 8.11
C ASP A 277 3.27 18.97 8.15
N PRO A 278 3.20 18.18 9.24
CA PRO A 278 3.88 16.88 9.34
C PRO A 278 3.45 15.88 8.27
N PHE A 279 2.18 15.87 7.88
CA PHE A 279 1.69 14.99 6.82
C PHE A 279 2.35 15.31 5.49
N ASP A 280 2.35 16.58 5.10
CA ASP A 280 2.94 17.04 3.84
C ASP A 280 4.46 16.77 3.78
N VAL A 281 5.17 16.97 4.90
CA VAL A 281 6.61 16.64 5.01
C VAL A 281 6.85 15.14 4.85
N ALA A 282 6.02 14.28 5.48
CA ALA A 282 6.16 12.85 5.36
C ALA A 282 5.86 12.34 3.94
N VAL A 283 4.87 12.92 3.24
CA VAL A 283 4.57 12.62 1.83
C VAL A 283 5.71 13.05 0.93
N ALA A 284 6.21 14.27 1.09
CA ALA A 284 7.34 14.78 0.31
C ALA A 284 8.61 13.95 0.52
N PHE A 285 8.87 13.49 1.77
CA PHE A 285 9.96 12.54 2.04
C PHE A 285 9.74 11.21 1.31
N GLY A 286 8.52 10.66 1.34
CA GLY A 286 8.17 9.42 0.64
C GLY A 286 8.41 9.46 -0.86
N LEU A 287 8.41 10.65 -1.46
CA LEU A 287 8.71 10.93 -2.88
C LEU A 287 10.12 11.48 -3.11
N SER A 288 10.97 11.59 -2.07
CA SER A 288 12.27 12.24 -2.16
C SER A 288 13.34 11.43 -2.91
N HIS A 289 13.14 10.14 -3.13
CA HIS A 289 14.02 9.32 -3.94
C HIS A 289 13.61 9.39 -5.42
N PRO A 290 14.53 9.67 -6.36
CA PRO A 290 14.18 9.93 -7.77
C PRO A 290 13.54 8.72 -8.47
N ALA A 291 13.78 7.50 -7.98
CA ALA A 291 13.17 6.28 -8.49
C ALA A 291 11.73 6.05 -7.98
N ILE A 292 11.33 6.68 -6.88
CA ILE A 292 9.97 6.58 -6.32
C ILE A 292 9.11 7.67 -6.96
N ARG A 293 8.27 7.27 -7.89
CA ARG A 293 7.41 8.20 -8.64
C ARG A 293 5.97 8.22 -8.15
N SER A 294 5.57 7.22 -7.36
CA SER A 294 4.20 7.07 -6.88
C SER A 294 4.17 6.77 -5.40
N VAL A 295 3.18 7.36 -4.71
CA VAL A 295 2.83 7.01 -3.34
C VAL A 295 1.38 6.54 -3.29
N ALA A 296 1.12 5.48 -2.51
CA ALA A 296 -0.24 5.06 -2.21
C ALA A 296 -0.68 5.65 -0.87
N LEU A 297 -1.67 6.54 -0.93
CA LEU A 297 -2.22 7.22 0.24
C LEU A 297 -3.71 6.91 0.39
N SER A 298 -4.20 6.93 1.62
CA SER A 298 -5.61 6.74 1.92
C SER A 298 -6.10 7.77 2.94
N THR A 299 -7.38 8.08 2.86
CA THR A 299 -8.11 8.80 3.89
C THR A 299 -9.50 8.21 4.02
N SER A 300 -10.05 8.26 5.22
CA SER A 300 -11.45 7.87 5.47
C SER A 300 -12.41 9.07 5.39
N ARG A 301 -11.89 10.25 5.07
CA ARG A 301 -12.61 11.52 5.12
C ARG A 301 -12.69 12.14 3.73
N PRO A 302 -13.89 12.21 3.11
CA PRO A 302 -14.07 12.81 1.78
C PRO A 302 -13.58 14.27 1.72
N ASP A 303 -13.76 15.04 2.79
CA ASP A 303 -13.31 16.44 2.90
C ASP A 303 -11.78 16.63 2.95
N ARG A 304 -11.02 15.54 3.07
CA ARG A 304 -9.56 15.56 3.09
C ARG A 304 -8.93 15.15 1.75
N VAL A 305 -9.72 14.70 0.78
CA VAL A 305 -9.20 14.20 -0.51
C VAL A 305 -8.48 15.30 -1.29
N GLU A 306 -9.02 16.52 -1.33
CA GLU A 306 -8.37 17.64 -2.02
C GLU A 306 -6.97 17.93 -1.44
N ALA A 307 -6.87 18.00 -0.11
CA ALA A 307 -5.58 18.21 0.57
C ALA A 307 -4.61 17.05 0.33
N LEU A 308 -5.12 15.81 0.30
CA LEU A 308 -4.32 14.61 0.01
C LEU A 308 -3.78 14.63 -1.43
N VAL A 309 -4.60 15.04 -2.40
CA VAL A 309 -4.16 15.23 -3.80
C VAL A 309 -3.12 16.34 -3.91
N ALA A 310 -3.31 17.45 -3.19
CA ALA A 310 -2.36 18.55 -3.19
C ALA A 310 -1.00 18.17 -2.59
N SER A 311 -0.97 17.27 -1.58
CA SER A 311 0.23 16.93 -0.81
C SER A 311 1.35 16.33 -1.67
N VAL A 312 1.03 15.53 -2.70
CA VAL A 312 2.04 14.88 -3.56
C VAL A 312 2.81 15.85 -4.48
N ASN A 313 2.36 17.09 -4.55
CA ASN A 313 3.03 18.15 -5.32
C ASN A 313 3.69 19.20 -4.41
N ARG A 314 3.60 19.02 -3.09
CA ARG A 314 4.27 19.93 -2.15
C ARG A 314 5.77 19.73 -2.17
N GLN A 315 6.48 20.85 -2.21
CA GLN A 315 7.94 20.89 -2.14
C GLN A 315 8.35 21.71 -0.93
N PHE A 316 9.47 21.34 -0.32
CA PHE A 316 10.01 22.02 0.84
C PHE A 316 11.41 22.55 0.54
N PRO A 317 11.76 23.75 1.04
CA PRO A 317 13.13 24.30 0.95
C PRO A 317 14.15 23.33 1.57
N VAL A 318 15.36 23.32 1.04
CA VAL A 318 16.48 22.51 1.56
C VAL A 318 16.69 22.74 3.06
N ALA A 319 16.48 23.99 3.53
CA ALA A 319 16.61 24.33 4.96
C ALA A 319 15.68 23.52 5.88
N VAL A 320 14.50 23.09 5.41
CA VAL A 320 13.60 22.20 6.20
C VAL A 320 14.26 20.85 6.38
N TRP A 321 14.80 20.27 5.32
CA TRP A 321 15.48 18.97 5.34
C TRP A 321 16.74 18.99 6.20
N ASP A 322 17.55 20.05 6.08
CA ASP A 322 18.75 20.24 6.89
C ASP A 322 18.42 20.36 8.38
N ALA A 323 17.36 21.09 8.73
CA ALA A 323 16.89 21.20 10.11
C ALA A 323 16.42 19.86 10.69
N LEU A 324 15.72 19.04 9.90
CA LEU A 324 15.29 17.70 10.31
C LEU A 324 16.48 16.75 10.49
N LYS A 325 17.49 16.81 9.62
CA LYS A 325 18.74 16.07 9.74
C LYS A 325 19.53 16.48 11.00
N GLN A 326 19.68 17.78 11.25
CA GLN A 326 20.37 18.31 12.44
C GLN A 326 19.71 17.85 13.76
N ARG A 327 18.39 17.59 13.73
CA ARG A 327 17.64 17.05 14.87
C ARG A 327 17.66 15.52 14.95
N GLY A 328 18.35 14.84 14.03
CA GLY A 328 18.43 13.36 13.98
C GLY A 328 17.11 12.69 13.61
N LEU A 329 16.22 13.39 12.91
CA LEU A 329 14.93 12.88 12.44
C LEU A 329 15.02 12.24 11.05
N ILE A 330 16.04 12.62 10.29
CA ILE A 330 16.41 12.02 9.01
C ILE A 330 17.89 11.68 9.09
N ASP A 331 18.30 10.58 8.46
CA ASP A 331 19.71 10.20 8.34
C ASP A 331 20.49 11.30 7.62
N THR A 332 21.61 11.71 8.22
CA THR A 332 22.46 12.78 7.68
C THR A 332 23.01 12.45 6.30
N ASP A 333 23.28 11.16 6.05
CA ASP A 333 23.87 10.68 4.80
C ASP A 333 22.82 10.47 3.69
N TYR A 334 21.53 10.43 4.03
CA TYR A 334 20.48 10.33 3.02
C TYR A 334 20.38 11.63 2.20
N ARG A 335 20.52 11.51 0.89
CA ARG A 335 20.41 12.65 -0.04
C ARG A 335 18.96 12.80 -0.52
N ILE A 336 18.32 13.87 -0.06
CA ILE A 336 16.99 14.24 -0.55
C ILE A 336 17.18 14.95 -1.89
N THR A 337 16.69 14.37 -2.95
CA THR A 337 16.59 15.05 -4.25
C THR A 337 15.28 15.83 -4.26
N ALA A 338 15.35 17.16 -4.32
CA ALA A 338 14.18 17.99 -4.57
C ALA A 338 13.59 17.58 -5.92
N GLY A 339 12.39 17.03 -5.92
CA GLY A 339 11.63 16.66 -7.13
C GLY A 339 11.08 17.90 -7.82
#